data_814929140d1e8e2cfdddf4a17e2eff11
#
_entry.id   814929140d1e8e2cfdddf4a17e2eff11
#
_cell.length_a   1.000
_cell.length_b   1.000
_cell.length_c   1.000
_cell.angle_alpha   90.00
_cell.angle_beta   90.00
_cell.angle_gamma   90.00
#
_symmetry.space_group_name_H-M   'P 1'
#
loop_
_entity.id
_entity.type
_entity.pdbx_description
1 polymer ?
#
loop_
_entity_poly.entity_id
_entity_poly.type
_entity_poly.pdbx_seq_one_letter_code
_entity_poly.pdbx_strand_id
1 'polypeptide(L)'
;GTIYISGLVIDADKNAKTDEGRYFFFPRLMEGFDPLMMAIYKPWLDELGLDVPETTEELYIALKAMKTLDPKIIPWTRGQWHTGVHALQQPIYLAYGTFNTWFHFAEGEYLFGPYERREEMREALKYLNKCYEEGIIDKEFLSVDHDTYMQKLANGQVGFVYGWTGGDQWQQDQNGDWIEPPQWVIVPALKGPKGHRYSERLDLLGVAMQIMNTHPDPVKAVQLFNWLYTDEGIEFTNWGIKGVTYTEEPNGEKKLTDM
;
A
#
# COMPACT_ATOMS: atom_id res chain seq x y z
N GLY A 1 -23.79 -10.83 5.70
CA GLY A 1 -24.17 -10.55 4.32
C GLY A 1 -23.08 -10.95 3.34
N THR A 2 -23.46 -11.23 2.11
CA THR A 2 -22.54 -11.61 1.03
C THR A 2 -22.18 -10.38 0.23
N ILE A 3 -20.88 -10.10 0.06
CA ILE A 3 -20.39 -8.96 -0.70
C ILE A 3 -19.75 -9.48 -1.99
N TYR A 4 -20.17 -8.92 -3.11
CA TYR A 4 -19.64 -9.22 -4.43
C TYR A 4 -18.70 -8.10 -4.89
N ILE A 5 -17.39 -8.39 -4.99
CA ILE A 5 -16.41 -7.46 -5.54
C ILE A 5 -15.63 -8.18 -6.64
N SER A 6 -15.71 -7.70 -7.87
CA SER A 6 -14.96 -8.22 -9.02
C SER A 6 -15.06 -9.74 -9.20
N GLY A 7 -16.25 -10.30 -9.00
CA GLY A 7 -16.49 -11.75 -9.10
C GLY A 7 -16.05 -12.57 -7.89
N LEU A 8 -15.52 -11.94 -6.86
CA LEU A 8 -15.19 -12.59 -5.60
C LEU A 8 -16.37 -12.46 -4.64
N VAL A 9 -16.83 -13.59 -4.12
CA VAL A 9 -17.84 -13.63 -3.06
C VAL A 9 -17.14 -13.67 -1.72
N ILE A 10 -17.30 -12.63 -0.91
CA ILE A 10 -16.83 -12.61 0.47
C ILE A 10 -18.03 -12.84 1.38
N ASP A 11 -18.00 -13.96 2.06
CA ASP A 11 -18.94 -14.23 3.14
C ASP A 11 -18.35 -13.70 4.46
N ALA A 12 -18.65 -12.42 4.76
CA ALA A 12 -18.16 -11.76 5.96
C ALA A 12 -18.64 -12.48 7.24
N ASP A 13 -19.83 -13.07 7.23
CA ASP A 13 -20.36 -13.82 8.35
C ASP A 13 -19.52 -15.09 8.61
N LYS A 14 -19.22 -15.84 7.56
CA LYS A 14 -18.39 -17.05 7.66
C LYS A 14 -16.96 -16.73 8.12
N ASN A 15 -16.36 -15.67 7.60
CA ASN A 15 -14.98 -15.30 7.92
C ASN A 15 -14.83 -14.65 9.30
N ALA A 16 -15.92 -14.14 9.89
CA ALA A 16 -15.92 -13.55 11.23
C ALA A 16 -16.18 -14.58 12.35
N LYS A 17 -16.46 -15.83 12.02
CA LYS A 17 -16.77 -16.91 12.97
C LYS A 17 -15.64 -17.90 13.09
N THR A 18 -15.52 -18.48 14.30
CA THR A 18 -14.75 -19.73 14.47
C THR A 18 -15.50 -20.92 13.92
N ASP A 19 -14.83 -22.08 13.87
CA ASP A 19 -15.44 -23.36 13.48
C ASP A 19 -16.65 -23.73 14.38
N GLU A 20 -16.65 -23.26 15.64
CA GLU A 20 -17.77 -23.44 16.56
C GLU A 20 -18.87 -22.36 16.42
N GLY A 21 -18.76 -21.50 15.41
CA GLY A 21 -19.75 -20.46 15.10
C GLY A 21 -19.76 -19.24 16.02
N ARG A 22 -18.69 -19.02 16.79
CA ARG A 22 -18.57 -17.88 17.69
C ARG A 22 -17.89 -16.70 17.01
N TYR A 23 -18.42 -15.48 17.22
CA TYR A 23 -17.78 -14.23 16.79
C TYR A 23 -16.74 -13.79 17.81
N PHE A 24 -15.53 -13.46 17.34
CA PHE A 24 -14.49 -12.86 18.15
C PHE A 24 -14.25 -11.38 17.83
N PHE A 25 -14.77 -10.90 16.72
CA PHE A 25 -14.54 -9.54 16.28
C PHE A 25 -15.69 -9.03 15.39
N PHE A 26 -15.76 -7.73 15.29
CA PHE A 26 -16.60 -7.04 14.30
C PHE A 26 -15.76 -6.81 13.04
N PRO A 27 -16.12 -7.40 11.89
CA PRO A 27 -15.34 -7.23 10.68
C PRO A 27 -15.47 -5.79 10.17
N ARG A 28 -14.34 -5.16 9.88
CA ARG A 28 -14.34 -3.93 9.11
C ARG A 28 -14.29 -4.31 7.63
N LEU A 29 -15.31 -3.90 6.89
CA LEU A 29 -15.26 -3.95 5.43
C LEU A 29 -14.42 -2.76 4.95
N MET A 30 -13.38 -3.04 4.18
CA MET A 30 -12.62 -2.00 3.50
C MET A 30 -13.33 -1.72 2.17
N GLU A 31 -14.07 -0.61 2.12
CA GLU A 31 -14.56 -0.06 0.86
C GLU A 31 -13.40 0.62 0.16
N GLY A 32 -13.06 0.14 -0.97
CA GLY A 32 -11.93 0.66 -1.72
C GLY A 32 -10.69 -0.20 -1.53
N PHE A 33 -10.23 -0.61 -2.64
CA PHE A 33 -8.96 -1.28 -2.79
C PHE A 33 -7.89 -0.19 -2.80
N ASP A 34 -7.15 -0.07 -1.71
CA ASP A 34 -5.95 0.77 -1.64
C ASP A 34 -4.71 -0.14 -1.64
N PRO A 35 -4.33 -0.69 -2.80
CA PRO A 35 -3.22 -1.61 -2.89
C PRO A 35 -1.90 -0.87 -2.65
N LEU A 36 -0.96 -1.58 -2.06
CA LEU A 36 0.42 -1.14 -2.11
C LEU A 36 0.86 -1.10 -3.57
N MET A 37 1.29 0.06 -4.04
CA MET A 37 1.69 0.27 -5.43
C MET A 37 3.11 0.78 -5.54
N MET A 38 3.70 0.50 -6.68
CA MET A 38 4.95 1.11 -7.10
C MET A 38 4.66 2.43 -7.78
N ALA A 39 5.44 3.45 -7.47
CA ALA A 39 5.44 4.71 -8.20
C ALA A 39 6.86 5.16 -8.50
N ILE A 40 7.04 5.82 -9.66
CA ILE A 40 8.33 6.30 -10.13
C ILE A 40 8.21 7.76 -10.55
N TYR A 41 9.27 8.53 -10.30
CA TYR A 41 9.31 9.94 -10.61
C TYR A 41 9.48 10.17 -12.11
N LYS A 42 8.39 10.55 -12.78
CA LYS A 42 8.30 10.65 -14.23
C LYS A 42 9.25 11.69 -14.86
N PRO A 43 9.46 12.89 -14.25
CA PRO A 43 10.36 13.87 -14.85
C PRO A 43 11.78 13.36 -15.09
N TRP A 44 12.31 12.51 -14.22
CA TRP A 44 13.64 11.92 -14.43
C TRP A 44 13.65 10.85 -15.52
N LEU A 45 12.56 10.10 -15.67
CA LEU A 45 12.44 9.19 -16.82
C LEU A 45 12.45 9.96 -18.15
N ASP A 46 11.68 11.07 -18.20
CA ASP A 46 11.60 11.91 -19.39
C ASP A 46 12.95 12.55 -19.74
N GLU A 47 13.69 13.06 -18.75
CA GLU A 47 15.03 13.62 -18.93
C GLU A 47 16.01 12.58 -19.45
N LEU A 48 15.88 11.32 -19.03
CA LEU A 48 16.70 10.21 -19.43
C LEU A 48 16.23 9.54 -20.74
N GLY A 49 15.07 9.93 -21.26
CA GLY A 49 14.46 9.31 -22.45
C GLY A 49 14.03 7.87 -22.22
N LEU A 50 13.60 7.54 -21.00
CA LEU A 50 13.18 6.19 -20.59
C LEU A 50 11.68 6.10 -20.40
N ASP A 51 11.12 4.96 -20.74
CA ASP A 51 9.72 4.62 -20.46
C ASP A 51 9.52 4.14 -19.02
N VAL A 52 8.26 4.10 -18.57
CA VAL A 52 7.90 3.49 -17.28
C VAL A 52 8.25 2.00 -17.32
N PRO A 53 9.03 1.49 -16.35
CA PRO A 53 9.50 0.11 -16.40
C PRO A 53 8.37 -0.90 -16.23
N GLU A 54 8.39 -1.96 -17.02
CA GLU A 54 7.49 -3.11 -16.94
C GLU A 54 8.18 -4.39 -16.44
N THR A 55 9.50 -4.41 -16.45
CA THR A 55 10.31 -5.54 -16.01
C THR A 55 11.28 -5.13 -14.90
N THR A 56 11.77 -6.11 -14.14
CA THR A 56 12.79 -5.85 -13.12
C THR A 56 14.10 -5.33 -13.72
N GLU A 57 14.44 -5.73 -14.95
CA GLU A 57 15.65 -5.24 -15.63
C GLU A 57 15.49 -3.79 -16.06
N GLU A 58 14.34 -3.42 -16.63
CA GLU A 58 14.04 -2.02 -16.98
C GLU A 58 14.03 -1.12 -15.74
N LEU A 59 13.45 -1.60 -14.62
CA LEU A 59 13.50 -0.89 -13.35
C LEU A 59 14.96 -0.66 -12.90
N TYR A 60 15.80 -1.70 -12.95
CA TYR A 60 17.20 -1.57 -12.59
C TYR A 60 17.93 -0.53 -13.47
N ILE A 61 17.70 -0.58 -14.80
CA ILE A 61 18.30 0.37 -15.73
C ILE A 61 17.85 1.80 -15.43
N ALA A 62 16.55 2.01 -15.23
CA ALA A 62 15.99 3.32 -14.90
C ALA A 62 16.57 3.89 -13.61
N LEU A 63 16.54 3.11 -12.54
CA LEU A 63 17.05 3.55 -11.23
C LEU A 63 18.57 3.82 -11.25
N LYS A 64 19.33 3.00 -11.99
CA LYS A 64 20.75 3.21 -12.17
C LYS A 64 21.04 4.49 -12.95
N ALA A 65 20.27 4.77 -14.00
CA ALA A 65 20.39 5.99 -14.78
C ALA A 65 20.04 7.24 -13.96
N MET A 66 18.99 7.20 -13.14
CA MET A 66 18.61 8.32 -12.26
C MET A 66 19.75 8.80 -11.38
N LYS A 67 20.61 7.91 -10.88
CA LYS A 67 21.81 8.30 -10.10
C LYS A 67 22.79 9.18 -10.88
N THR A 68 22.76 9.18 -12.20
CA THR A 68 23.67 9.99 -12.99
C THR A 68 23.22 11.45 -13.13
N LEU A 69 21.96 11.75 -12.79
CA LEU A 69 21.40 13.11 -12.87
C LEU A 69 21.93 14.02 -11.77
N ASP A 70 21.96 13.53 -10.55
CA ASP A 70 22.50 14.28 -9.39
C ASP A 70 23.07 13.29 -8.35
N PRO A 71 24.28 13.55 -7.80
CA PRO A 71 24.86 12.73 -6.74
C PRO A 71 24.01 12.59 -5.45
N LYS A 72 23.06 13.50 -5.23
CA LYS A 72 22.15 13.48 -4.08
C LYS A 72 20.96 12.55 -4.28
N ILE A 73 20.72 12.07 -5.50
CA ILE A 73 19.61 11.18 -5.79
C ILE A 73 19.86 9.81 -5.15
N ILE A 74 18.88 9.37 -4.39
CA ILE A 74 18.73 8.04 -3.82
C ILE A 74 17.59 7.37 -4.58
N PRO A 75 17.87 6.61 -5.67
CA PRO A 75 16.81 6.16 -6.58
C PRO A 75 15.71 5.38 -5.87
N TRP A 76 16.07 4.57 -4.86
CA TRP A 76 15.14 3.72 -4.15
C TRP A 76 15.46 3.71 -2.66
N THR A 77 14.57 4.26 -1.86
CA THR A 77 14.66 4.20 -0.40
C THR A 77 13.48 3.44 0.19
N ARG A 78 13.56 3.14 1.46
CA ARG A 78 12.50 2.51 2.22
C ARG A 78 11.34 3.49 2.34
N GLY A 79 10.14 3.07 1.93
CA GLY A 79 8.90 3.78 2.22
C GLY A 79 8.38 3.48 3.62
N GLN A 80 7.53 4.29 4.04
CA GLN A 80 6.53 4.35 5.11
C GLN A 80 6.46 3.29 6.23
N TRP A 81 5.99 3.79 7.33
CA TRP A 81 5.52 3.32 8.65
C TRP A 81 5.47 1.82 8.95
N HIS A 82 4.75 1.06 8.17
CA HIS A 82 4.46 -0.35 8.49
C HIS A 82 5.12 -1.33 7.54
N THR A 83 5.62 -0.85 6.44
CA THR A 83 6.19 -1.71 5.41
C THR A 83 7.66 -2.04 5.66
N GLY A 84 8.37 -1.19 6.38
CA GLY A 84 9.76 -1.45 6.75
C GLY A 84 10.61 -1.96 5.57
N VAL A 85 11.35 -3.04 5.79
CA VAL A 85 12.14 -3.71 4.76
C VAL A 85 11.26 -4.30 3.64
N HIS A 86 9.98 -4.58 3.91
CA HIS A 86 9.02 -5.11 2.92
C HIS A 86 8.88 -4.18 1.71
N ALA A 87 8.88 -2.86 1.91
CA ALA A 87 8.80 -1.90 0.81
C ALA A 87 9.93 -2.05 -0.22
N LEU A 88 11.08 -2.54 0.18
CA LEU A 88 12.18 -2.83 -0.73
C LEU A 88 12.07 -4.23 -1.36
N GLN A 89 11.65 -5.21 -0.57
CA GLN A 89 11.68 -6.61 -0.97
C GLN A 89 10.47 -7.02 -1.81
N GLN A 90 9.29 -6.54 -1.44
CA GLN A 90 8.03 -7.04 -1.94
C GLN A 90 7.86 -6.95 -3.46
N PRO A 91 8.11 -5.80 -4.12
CA PRO A 91 7.93 -5.73 -5.57
C PRO A 91 8.84 -6.71 -6.31
N ILE A 92 10.04 -6.95 -5.80
CA ILE A 92 11.00 -7.86 -6.42
C ILE A 92 10.63 -9.32 -6.13
N TYR A 93 10.24 -9.64 -4.90
CA TYR A 93 9.79 -11.00 -4.58
C TYR A 93 8.61 -11.41 -5.46
N LEU A 94 7.62 -10.55 -5.61
CA LEU A 94 6.45 -10.81 -6.45
C LEU A 94 6.82 -11.01 -7.93
N ALA A 95 7.75 -10.20 -8.45
CA ALA A 95 8.24 -10.34 -9.82
C ALA A 95 9.05 -11.64 -10.01
N TYR A 96 9.75 -12.11 -8.99
CA TYR A 96 10.49 -13.37 -9.02
C TYR A 96 9.64 -14.60 -8.71
N GLY A 97 8.35 -14.43 -8.40
CA GLY A 97 7.43 -15.53 -8.11
C GLY A 97 7.60 -16.12 -6.71
N THR A 98 8.02 -15.30 -5.77
CA THR A 98 8.18 -15.67 -4.35
C THR A 98 7.57 -14.61 -3.44
N PHE A 99 7.47 -14.94 -2.17
CA PHE A 99 7.12 -14.04 -1.08
C PHE A 99 7.52 -14.66 0.26
N ASN A 100 7.40 -13.94 1.38
CA ASN A 100 7.73 -14.54 2.68
C ASN A 100 6.75 -15.66 3.04
N THR A 101 5.48 -15.31 3.22
CA THR A 101 4.38 -16.26 3.45
C THR A 101 3.14 -15.72 2.77
N TRP A 102 2.51 -16.49 1.91
CA TRP A 102 1.30 -16.04 1.22
C TRP A 102 0.42 -17.21 0.77
N PHE A 103 -0.84 -16.89 0.51
CA PHE A 103 -1.75 -17.78 -0.19
C PHE A 103 -1.66 -17.52 -1.69
N HIS A 104 -1.21 -18.51 -2.44
CA HIS A 104 -1.10 -18.43 -3.89
C HIS A 104 -2.43 -18.80 -4.53
N PHE A 105 -3.23 -17.81 -4.93
CA PHE A 105 -4.59 -18.01 -5.41
C PHE A 105 -4.70 -18.93 -6.63
N ALA A 106 -3.75 -18.87 -7.55
CA ALA A 106 -3.76 -19.72 -8.74
C ALA A 106 -3.44 -21.19 -8.43
N GLU A 107 -2.64 -21.44 -7.42
CA GLU A 107 -2.27 -22.80 -6.99
C GLU A 107 -3.17 -23.31 -5.85
N GLY A 108 -3.90 -22.43 -5.17
CA GLY A 108 -4.79 -22.79 -4.06
C GLY A 108 -4.06 -23.20 -2.79
N GLU A 109 -2.81 -22.77 -2.61
CA GLU A 109 -1.92 -23.24 -1.54
C GLU A 109 -1.33 -22.10 -0.74
N TYR A 110 -1.03 -22.37 0.55
CA TYR A 110 -0.16 -21.52 1.34
C TYR A 110 1.30 -21.90 1.06
N LEU A 111 2.10 -20.88 0.70
CA LEU A 111 3.52 -21.05 0.40
C LEU A 111 4.36 -20.22 1.38
N PHE A 112 5.49 -20.81 1.77
CA PHE A 112 6.55 -20.14 2.51
C PHE A 112 7.77 -20.00 1.62
N GLY A 113 8.00 -18.80 1.08
CA GLY A 113 9.00 -18.53 0.05
C GLY A 113 10.41 -19.03 0.36
N PRO A 114 10.93 -18.86 1.59
CA PRO A 114 12.24 -19.38 1.97
C PRO A 114 12.41 -20.90 1.84
N TYR A 115 11.31 -21.62 1.76
CA TYR A 115 11.31 -23.07 1.64
C TYR A 115 10.85 -23.56 0.27
N GLU A 116 9.58 -23.31 -0.12
CA GLU A 116 8.99 -23.81 -1.37
C GLU A 116 9.50 -23.07 -2.61
N ARG A 117 9.93 -21.80 -2.44
CA ARG A 117 10.44 -20.93 -3.52
C ARG A 117 11.87 -20.45 -3.23
N ARG A 118 12.72 -21.34 -2.73
CA ARG A 118 14.08 -21.02 -2.28
C ARG A 118 14.94 -20.41 -3.37
N GLU A 119 14.89 -20.94 -4.58
CA GLU A 119 15.72 -20.43 -5.68
C GLU A 119 15.24 -19.08 -6.18
N GLU A 120 13.92 -18.89 -6.28
CA GLU A 120 13.30 -17.61 -6.59
C GLU A 120 13.66 -16.55 -5.55
N MET A 121 13.59 -16.90 -4.27
CA MET A 121 13.97 -16.04 -3.16
C MET A 121 15.46 -15.68 -3.22
N ARG A 122 16.33 -16.64 -3.51
CA ARG A 122 17.76 -16.40 -3.66
C ARG A 122 18.07 -15.44 -4.80
N GLU A 123 17.46 -15.62 -5.95
CA GLU A 123 17.66 -14.74 -7.11
C GLU A 123 17.10 -13.33 -6.85
N ALA A 124 15.95 -13.21 -6.21
CA ALA A 124 15.40 -11.92 -5.79
C ALA A 124 16.34 -11.18 -4.82
N LEU A 125 16.89 -11.90 -3.84
CA LEU A 125 17.87 -11.32 -2.90
C LEU A 125 19.17 -10.91 -3.59
N LYS A 126 19.65 -11.66 -4.58
CA LYS A 126 20.82 -11.26 -5.40
C LYS A 126 20.56 -9.96 -6.16
N TYR A 127 19.36 -9.81 -6.74
CA TYR A 127 18.97 -8.58 -7.41
C TYR A 127 18.97 -7.39 -6.43
N LEU A 128 18.35 -7.54 -5.26
CA LEU A 128 18.32 -6.50 -4.25
C LEU A 128 19.73 -6.17 -3.71
N ASN A 129 20.55 -7.18 -3.49
CA ASN A 129 21.95 -6.97 -3.09
C ASN A 129 22.74 -6.21 -4.15
N LYS A 130 22.57 -6.55 -5.44
CA LYS A 130 23.18 -5.80 -6.54
C LYS A 130 22.76 -4.33 -6.51
N CYS A 131 21.46 -4.06 -6.36
CA CYS A 131 20.95 -2.69 -6.24
C CYS A 131 21.53 -1.96 -5.01
N TYR A 132 21.69 -2.65 -3.91
CA TYR A 132 22.29 -2.10 -2.70
C TYR A 132 23.78 -1.81 -2.89
N GLU A 133 24.56 -2.76 -3.39
CA GLU A 133 26.01 -2.58 -3.61
C GLU A 133 26.29 -1.41 -4.57
N GLU A 134 25.50 -1.26 -5.62
CA GLU A 134 25.62 -0.15 -6.58
C GLU A 134 25.02 1.17 -6.04
N GLY A 135 24.45 1.19 -4.82
CA GLY A 135 23.86 2.37 -4.19
C GLY A 135 22.62 2.87 -4.92
N ILE A 136 21.90 1.99 -5.61
CA ILE A 136 20.54 2.23 -6.12
C ILE A 136 19.57 2.22 -4.94
N ILE A 137 19.73 1.27 -4.03
CA ILE A 137 19.04 1.24 -2.75
C ILE A 137 19.80 2.08 -1.73
N ASP A 138 19.07 2.86 -0.97
CA ASP A 138 19.57 3.68 0.12
C ASP A 138 20.46 2.88 1.07
N LYS A 139 21.70 3.32 1.28
CA LYS A 139 22.64 2.65 2.18
C LYS A 139 22.17 2.66 3.63
N GLU A 140 21.36 3.64 3.98
CA GLU A 140 20.80 3.82 5.33
C GLU A 140 19.40 3.19 5.50
N PHE A 141 18.92 2.41 4.53
CA PHE A 141 17.54 1.93 4.50
C PHE A 141 17.05 1.26 5.80
N LEU A 142 17.95 0.70 6.60
CA LEU A 142 17.58 0.09 7.89
C LEU A 142 17.28 1.11 8.98
N SER A 143 17.87 2.30 8.90
CA SER A 143 17.76 3.38 9.90
C SER A 143 16.81 4.50 9.49
N VAL A 144 16.34 4.53 8.24
CA VAL A 144 15.39 5.54 7.76
C VAL A 144 14.07 5.37 8.50
N ASP A 145 13.68 6.37 9.28
CA ASP A 145 12.36 6.51 9.86
C ASP A 145 11.42 7.28 8.92
N HIS A 146 10.16 7.43 9.33
CA HIS A 146 9.16 8.12 8.52
C HIS A 146 9.54 9.58 8.22
N ASP A 147 9.97 10.31 9.22
CA ASP A 147 10.29 11.74 9.07
C ASP A 147 11.49 11.95 8.12
N THR A 148 12.52 11.12 8.25
CA THR A 148 13.67 11.10 7.34
C THR A 148 13.24 10.75 5.92
N TYR A 149 12.35 9.78 5.75
CA TYR A 149 11.79 9.41 4.45
C TYR A 149 11.04 10.59 3.83
N MET A 150 10.15 11.24 4.58
CA MET A 150 9.40 12.41 4.10
C MET A 150 10.32 13.57 3.72
N GLN A 151 11.39 13.82 4.50
CA GLN A 151 12.40 14.82 4.16
C GLN A 151 13.12 14.48 2.83
N LYS A 152 13.49 13.22 2.62
CA LYS A 152 14.13 12.79 1.36
C LYS A 152 13.19 12.99 0.16
N LEU A 153 11.88 12.70 0.32
CA LEU A 153 10.86 12.97 -0.70
C LEU A 153 10.71 14.48 -0.95
N ALA A 154 10.52 15.27 0.09
CA ALA A 154 10.34 16.72 -0.01
C ALA A 154 11.55 17.43 -0.63
N ASN A 155 12.76 16.89 -0.40
CA ASN A 155 14.00 17.38 -1.01
C ASN A 155 14.20 16.92 -2.47
N GLY A 156 13.25 16.17 -3.06
CA GLY A 156 13.36 15.66 -4.42
C GLY A 156 14.52 14.69 -4.61
N GLN A 157 14.82 13.85 -3.61
CA GLN A 157 15.96 12.93 -3.66
C GLN A 157 15.57 11.50 -4.06
N VAL A 158 14.28 11.16 -4.03
CA VAL A 158 13.77 9.79 -4.23
C VAL A 158 13.17 9.64 -5.61
N GLY A 159 13.52 8.57 -6.31
CA GLY A 159 13.04 8.31 -7.68
C GLY A 159 12.00 7.19 -7.78
N PHE A 160 11.97 6.28 -6.83
CA PHE A 160 11.06 5.13 -6.83
C PHE A 160 10.61 4.78 -5.42
N VAL A 161 9.34 4.50 -5.28
CA VAL A 161 8.70 4.12 -4.01
C VAL A 161 7.76 2.93 -4.19
N TYR A 162 7.57 2.18 -3.12
CA TYR A 162 6.52 1.19 -2.99
C TYR A 162 5.76 1.46 -1.68
N GLY A 163 4.48 1.70 -1.79
CA GLY A 163 3.67 2.07 -0.63
C GLY A 163 2.18 2.22 -0.94
N TRP A 164 1.44 2.79 0.00
CA TRP A 164 0.01 3.04 -0.14
C TRP A 164 -0.26 4.10 -1.22
N THR A 165 -1.28 3.88 -2.03
CA THR A 165 -1.76 4.87 -3.00
C THR A 165 -2.39 6.05 -2.29
N GLY A 166 -2.13 7.25 -2.83
CA GLY A 166 -2.63 8.49 -2.25
C GLY A 166 -1.86 8.98 -1.02
N GLY A 167 -0.70 8.35 -0.72
CA GLY A 167 0.18 8.77 0.35
C GLY A 167 1.23 9.79 -0.09
N ASP A 168 2.39 9.63 0.46
CA ASP A 168 3.50 10.59 0.49
C ASP A 168 4.07 10.96 -0.89
N GLN A 169 3.84 10.11 -1.91
CA GLN A 169 4.31 10.36 -3.28
C GLN A 169 3.43 11.36 -4.06
N TRP A 170 2.23 11.65 -3.59
CA TRP A 170 1.36 12.66 -4.18
C TRP A 170 1.66 14.01 -3.55
N GLN A 171 2.39 14.83 -4.26
CA GLN A 171 2.83 16.11 -3.76
C GLN A 171 1.73 17.16 -3.92
N GLN A 172 1.50 17.92 -2.85
CA GLN A 172 0.80 19.18 -2.88
C GLN A 172 1.83 20.31 -2.89
N ASP A 173 1.48 21.42 -3.49
CA ASP A 173 2.26 22.65 -3.40
C ASP A 173 2.10 23.30 -2.01
N GLN A 174 2.74 24.44 -1.82
CA GLN A 174 2.68 25.19 -0.55
C GLN A 174 1.27 25.72 -0.19
N ASN A 175 0.32 25.67 -1.12
CA ASN A 175 -1.06 26.08 -0.92
C ASN A 175 -1.98 24.87 -0.63
N GLY A 176 -1.46 23.66 -0.70
CA GLY A 176 -2.21 22.42 -0.58
C GLY A 176 -2.87 21.97 -1.89
N ASP A 177 -2.57 22.63 -3.02
CA ASP A 177 -3.07 22.23 -4.33
C ASP A 177 -2.23 21.09 -4.91
N TRP A 178 -2.90 20.14 -5.58
CA TRP A 178 -2.20 19.03 -6.23
C TRP A 178 -1.33 19.54 -7.38
N ILE A 179 -0.08 19.06 -7.42
CA ILE A 179 0.85 19.38 -8.51
C ILE A 179 0.39 18.68 -9.78
N GLU A 180 0.08 19.45 -10.81
CA GLU A 180 -0.35 18.97 -12.12
C GLU A 180 0.64 19.39 -13.24
N PRO A 181 0.99 18.50 -14.18
CA PRO A 181 0.63 17.08 -14.22
C PRO A 181 1.29 16.27 -13.09
N PRO A 182 0.75 15.09 -12.73
CA PRO A 182 1.33 14.26 -11.68
C PRO A 182 2.80 13.95 -11.99
N GLN A 183 3.68 14.29 -11.05
CA GLN A 183 5.12 14.01 -11.21
C GLN A 183 5.45 12.54 -10.97
N TRP A 184 4.60 11.85 -10.24
CA TRP A 184 4.70 10.43 -9.96
C TRP A 184 3.73 9.63 -10.80
N VAL A 185 4.22 8.56 -11.41
CA VAL A 185 3.39 7.64 -12.21
C VAL A 185 3.45 6.24 -11.63
N ILE A 186 2.33 5.54 -11.72
CA ILE A 186 2.22 4.17 -11.24
C ILE A 186 3.04 3.25 -12.15
N VAL A 187 3.87 2.42 -11.52
CA VAL A 187 4.58 1.34 -12.19
C VAL A 187 3.70 0.08 -12.09
N PRO A 188 3.36 -0.56 -13.21
CA PRO A 188 2.59 -1.80 -13.17
C PRO A 188 3.37 -2.92 -12.47
N ALA A 189 2.68 -3.99 -12.08
CA ALA A 189 3.34 -5.16 -11.53
C ALA A 189 4.49 -5.60 -12.48
N LEU A 190 5.70 -5.67 -11.94
CA LEU A 190 6.89 -5.95 -12.73
C LEU A 190 6.93 -7.41 -13.19
N LYS A 191 7.36 -7.61 -14.42
CA LYS A 191 7.67 -8.94 -14.92
C LYS A 191 9.10 -9.32 -14.56
N GLY A 192 9.24 -10.42 -13.85
CA GLY A 192 10.56 -10.97 -13.50
C GLY A 192 11.18 -11.84 -14.61
N PRO A 193 12.41 -12.32 -14.39
CA PRO A 193 13.17 -13.03 -15.43
C PRO A 193 12.56 -14.38 -15.86
N LYS A 194 11.77 -15.03 -15.01
CA LYS A 194 11.03 -16.27 -15.33
C LYS A 194 9.61 -15.99 -15.84
N GLY A 195 9.24 -14.73 -16.05
CA GLY A 195 7.94 -14.33 -16.57
C GLY A 195 6.85 -14.14 -15.51
N HIS A 196 7.13 -14.36 -14.24
CA HIS A 196 6.20 -14.07 -13.16
C HIS A 196 5.87 -12.57 -13.12
N ARG A 197 4.59 -12.26 -12.90
CA ARG A 197 4.08 -10.89 -12.75
C ARG A 197 2.95 -10.95 -11.73
N TYR A 198 3.29 -10.83 -10.46
CA TYR A 198 2.32 -10.88 -9.37
C TYR A 198 2.16 -9.50 -8.72
N SER A 199 0.97 -9.23 -8.22
CA SER A 199 0.68 -8.11 -7.34
C SER A 199 0.11 -8.64 -6.03
N GLU A 200 0.34 -7.92 -4.96
CA GLU A 200 -0.31 -8.20 -3.69
C GLU A 200 -1.80 -7.86 -3.79
N ARG A 201 -2.58 -8.68 -3.12
CA ARG A 201 -3.98 -8.39 -2.88
C ARG A 201 -4.18 -8.21 -1.38
N LEU A 202 -4.64 -7.03 -1.00
CA LEU A 202 -5.02 -6.79 0.38
C LEU A 202 -6.34 -7.50 0.70
N ASP A 203 -6.44 -7.95 1.94
CA ASP A 203 -7.68 -8.51 2.45
C ASP A 203 -8.76 -7.43 2.49
N LEU A 204 -9.96 -7.79 2.01
CA LEU A 204 -11.14 -6.93 2.06
C LEU A 204 -11.73 -6.83 3.47
N LEU A 205 -11.33 -7.73 4.36
CA LEU A 205 -11.63 -7.67 5.78
C LEU A 205 -10.45 -6.99 6.49
N GLY A 206 -10.61 -5.71 6.79
CA GLY A 206 -9.61 -4.94 7.51
C GLY A 206 -9.57 -5.22 9.00
N VAL A 207 -8.78 -4.41 9.70
CA VAL A 207 -8.59 -4.51 11.15
C VAL A 207 -9.93 -4.60 11.89
N ALA A 208 -10.09 -5.68 12.62
CA ALA A 208 -11.29 -5.98 13.35
C ALA A 208 -11.35 -5.23 14.70
N MET A 209 -12.54 -4.84 15.11
CA MET A 209 -12.80 -4.33 16.46
C MET A 209 -13.18 -5.48 17.37
N GLN A 210 -12.65 -5.49 18.59
CA GLN A 210 -12.94 -6.49 19.60
C GLN A 210 -13.41 -5.83 20.90
N ILE A 211 -14.28 -6.51 21.62
CA ILE A 211 -14.70 -6.10 22.96
C ILE A 211 -13.97 -6.99 23.96
N MET A 212 -13.22 -6.37 24.86
CA MET A 212 -12.54 -7.11 25.91
C MET A 212 -13.54 -7.75 26.87
N ASN A 213 -13.24 -8.95 27.34
CA ASN A 213 -14.08 -9.67 28.30
C ASN A 213 -14.21 -8.95 29.68
N THR A 214 -13.32 -7.99 29.96
CA THR A 214 -13.33 -7.12 31.13
C THR A 214 -14.21 -5.88 30.98
N HIS A 215 -14.80 -5.66 29.78
CA HIS A 215 -15.63 -4.48 29.53
C HIS A 215 -16.86 -4.49 30.43
N PRO A 216 -17.17 -3.39 31.18
CA PRO A 216 -18.24 -3.37 32.19
C PRO A 216 -19.65 -3.50 31.59
N ASP A 217 -19.84 -3.10 30.34
CA ASP A 217 -21.13 -3.19 29.64
C ASP A 217 -20.91 -3.58 28.16
N PRO A 218 -20.66 -4.87 27.88
CA PRO A 218 -20.39 -5.32 26.52
C PRO A 218 -21.59 -5.13 25.56
N VAL A 219 -22.81 -5.10 26.10
CA VAL A 219 -24.03 -4.90 25.31
C VAL A 219 -24.05 -3.48 24.71
N LYS A 220 -23.73 -2.47 25.50
CA LYS A 220 -23.61 -1.09 24.98
C LYS A 220 -22.49 -0.95 23.94
N ALA A 221 -21.38 -1.64 24.14
CA ALA A 221 -20.31 -1.65 23.15
C ALA A 221 -20.78 -2.25 21.81
N VAL A 222 -21.52 -3.37 21.85
CA VAL A 222 -22.14 -3.96 20.64
C VAL A 222 -23.13 -3.00 19.99
N GLN A 223 -23.96 -2.32 20.80
CA GLN A 223 -24.92 -1.34 20.28
C GLN A 223 -24.22 -0.18 19.56
N LEU A 224 -23.11 0.33 20.13
CA LEU A 224 -22.29 1.36 19.50
C LEU A 224 -21.73 0.87 18.16
N PHE A 225 -21.15 -0.33 18.12
CA PHE A 225 -20.61 -0.87 16.86
C PHE A 225 -21.72 -1.08 15.83
N ASN A 226 -22.90 -1.59 16.23
CA ASN A 226 -24.02 -1.71 15.32
C ASN A 226 -24.48 -0.37 14.76
N TRP A 227 -24.48 0.69 15.59
CA TRP A 227 -24.79 2.04 15.13
C TRP A 227 -23.77 2.55 14.11
N LEU A 228 -22.47 2.27 14.30
CA LEU A 228 -21.42 2.66 13.35
C LEU A 228 -21.61 2.05 11.94
N TYR A 229 -22.39 0.95 11.82
CA TYR A 229 -22.74 0.35 10.51
C TYR A 229 -24.06 0.86 9.93
N THR A 230 -24.74 1.79 10.61
CA THR A 230 -25.91 2.47 10.05
C THR A 230 -25.50 3.64 9.17
N ASP A 231 -26.40 4.10 8.28
CA ASP A 231 -26.15 5.28 7.44
C ASP A 231 -25.82 6.50 8.30
N GLU A 232 -26.51 6.67 9.45
CA GLU A 232 -26.23 7.74 10.42
C GLU A 232 -24.81 7.63 11.01
N GLY A 233 -24.42 6.43 11.42
CA GLY A 233 -23.09 6.18 12.00
C GLY A 233 -21.97 6.38 10.97
N ILE A 234 -22.19 5.93 9.74
CA ILE A 234 -21.28 6.13 8.61
C ILE A 234 -21.15 7.63 8.32
N GLU A 235 -22.27 8.35 8.23
CA GLU A 235 -22.26 9.79 8.01
C GLU A 235 -21.53 10.53 9.12
N PHE A 236 -21.84 10.21 10.38
CA PHE A 236 -21.20 10.83 11.54
C PHE A 236 -19.69 10.61 11.55
N THR A 237 -19.20 9.39 11.27
CA THR A 237 -17.78 9.08 11.32
C THR A 237 -16.98 9.67 10.16
N ASN A 238 -17.61 9.90 9.00
CA ASN A 238 -16.93 10.47 7.84
C ASN A 238 -17.07 11.99 7.75
N TRP A 239 -18.18 12.55 8.20
CA TRP A 239 -18.49 13.97 8.04
C TRP A 239 -18.67 14.72 9.35
N GLY A 240 -19.02 14.00 10.42
CA GLY A 240 -19.33 14.59 11.73
C GLY A 240 -20.77 15.09 11.82
N ILE A 241 -20.97 16.32 12.28
CA ILE A 241 -22.29 16.88 12.58
C ILE A 241 -22.65 17.94 11.54
N LYS A 242 -23.77 17.72 10.83
CA LYS A 242 -24.28 18.65 9.83
C LYS A 242 -24.53 20.05 10.42
N GLY A 243 -24.03 21.07 9.75
CA GLY A 243 -24.10 22.46 10.21
C GLY A 243 -23.03 22.84 11.24
N VAL A 244 -22.19 21.89 11.67
CA VAL A 244 -21.04 22.12 12.57
C VAL A 244 -19.74 21.78 11.86
N THR A 245 -19.58 20.53 11.45
CA THR A 245 -18.34 20.05 10.79
C THR A 245 -18.47 19.99 9.28
N TYR A 246 -19.67 19.94 8.74
CA TYR A 246 -19.92 19.99 7.31
C TYR A 246 -21.25 20.67 6.97
N THR A 247 -21.35 21.16 5.75
CA THR A 247 -22.60 21.64 5.12
C THR A 247 -22.94 20.76 3.92
N GLU A 248 -24.23 20.77 3.54
CA GLU A 248 -24.72 20.05 2.38
C GLU A 248 -25.39 21.02 1.42
N GLU A 249 -24.88 21.07 0.20
CA GLU A 249 -25.41 21.89 -0.87
C GLU A 249 -26.72 21.32 -1.42
N PRO A 250 -27.57 22.13 -2.12
CA PRO A 250 -28.82 21.63 -2.67
C PRO A 250 -28.70 20.47 -3.68
N ASN A 251 -27.53 20.27 -4.26
CA ASN A 251 -27.20 19.14 -5.14
C ASN A 251 -26.78 17.88 -4.39
N GLY A 252 -26.75 17.90 -3.04
CA GLY A 252 -26.31 16.79 -2.20
C GLY A 252 -24.79 16.72 -1.96
N GLU A 253 -24.01 17.67 -2.51
CA GLU A 253 -22.57 17.76 -2.27
C GLU A 253 -22.29 18.20 -0.84
N LYS A 254 -21.42 17.46 -0.14
CA LYS A 254 -21.01 17.79 1.23
C LYS A 254 -19.65 18.51 1.22
N LYS A 255 -19.54 19.56 2.03
CA LYS A 255 -18.32 20.35 2.19
C LYS A 255 -17.99 20.50 3.66
N LEU A 256 -16.74 20.27 4.03
CA LEU A 256 -16.26 20.55 5.38
C LEU A 256 -16.34 22.04 5.67
N THR A 257 -16.66 22.39 6.91
CA THR A 257 -16.62 23.79 7.38
C THR A 257 -15.20 24.15 7.78
N ASP A 258 -14.81 25.39 7.57
CA ASP A 258 -13.58 25.94 8.13
C ASP A 258 -13.76 26.02 9.66
N MET A 259 -13.07 25.15 10.41
CA MET A 259 -13.02 25.21 11.87
C MET A 259 -11.73 25.85 12.35
#